data_83553bef1fc96592d59b389cee7c47c0
#
_entry.id   83553bef1fc96592d59b389cee7c47c0
#
_cell.length_a   1.000
_cell.length_b   1.000
_cell.length_c   1.000
_cell.angle_alpha   90.00
_cell.angle_beta   90.00
_cell.angle_gamma   90.00
#
_symmetry.space_group_name_H-M   'P 1'
#
loop_
_entity.id
_entity.type
_entity.pdbx_description
1 polymer ?
#
loop_
_entity_poly.entity_id
_entity_poly.type
_entity_poly.pdbx_seq_one_letter_code
_entity_poly.pdbx_strand_id
1 'polypeptide(L)'
;MRIIAGKFKSRAVKAPKKSAPIRPTADKVKGALFNMLEPVEGCSVADFYAGTGNLGIEAISRGAAEVVFVEKAPESLKLMDENLRGLGMDPGRPGGGIRIIPIEVAKAFYLLHQEGKKFDILLADPPYETGVLKRLQNLLVQYPILKEGGIFAVEHSRKDTELEAAFPYPMVRQKKYGDTLLTLFKNG
;
A
#
# COMPACT_ATOMS: atom_id res chain seq x y z
N MET A 1 11.14 0.16 -11.68
CA MET A 1 10.98 0.94 -10.42
C MET A 1 12.16 0.64 -9.51
N ARG A 2 12.44 1.49 -8.55
CA ARG A 2 13.54 1.29 -7.58
C ARG A 2 13.10 1.68 -6.18
N ILE A 3 13.80 1.15 -5.19
CA ILE A 3 13.60 1.50 -3.78
C ILE A 3 14.27 2.85 -3.51
N ILE A 4 13.55 3.77 -2.88
CA ILE A 4 13.95 5.18 -2.75
C ILE A 4 14.80 5.42 -1.50
N ALA A 5 14.49 4.74 -0.39
CA ALA A 5 15.18 4.95 0.88
C ALA A 5 15.33 3.64 1.68
N GLY A 6 16.02 3.73 2.82
CA GLY A 6 16.19 2.64 3.78
C GLY A 6 17.23 1.60 3.37
N LYS A 7 17.12 0.41 3.97
CA LYS A 7 18.11 -0.69 3.89
C LYS A 7 18.42 -1.14 2.46
N PHE A 8 17.42 -1.09 1.57
CA PHE A 8 17.53 -1.57 0.19
C PHE A 8 17.56 -0.43 -0.85
N LYS A 9 17.86 0.79 -0.43
CA LYS A 9 17.93 1.97 -1.31
C LYS A 9 18.65 1.68 -2.63
N SER A 10 18.09 2.20 -3.73
CA SER A 10 18.58 2.09 -5.11
C SER A 10 18.46 0.69 -5.75
N ARG A 11 18.07 -0.37 -5.02
CA ARG A 11 17.82 -1.68 -5.62
C ARG A 11 16.59 -1.63 -6.52
N ALA A 12 16.70 -2.37 -7.64
CA ALA A 12 15.62 -2.45 -8.63
C ALA A 12 14.48 -3.36 -8.16
N VAL A 13 13.24 -2.96 -8.46
CA VAL A 13 12.02 -3.75 -8.31
C VAL A 13 11.48 -4.03 -9.71
N LYS A 14 11.29 -5.31 -10.03
CA LYS A 14 10.71 -5.74 -11.32
C LYS A 14 9.28 -5.25 -11.44
N ALA A 15 8.90 -4.84 -12.65
CA ALA A 15 7.55 -4.42 -13.01
C ALA A 15 7.05 -5.25 -14.19
N PRO A 16 5.73 -5.35 -14.43
CA PRO A 16 5.19 -6.05 -15.59
C PRO A 16 5.76 -5.48 -16.90
N LYS A 17 6.08 -6.35 -17.87
CA LYS A 17 6.66 -5.94 -19.17
C LYS A 17 5.75 -5.00 -19.99
N LYS A 18 4.43 -5.07 -19.77
CA LYS A 18 3.42 -4.22 -20.43
C LYS A 18 3.13 -2.92 -19.68
N SER A 19 3.78 -2.67 -18.57
CA SER A 19 3.66 -1.36 -17.90
C SER A 19 4.23 -0.29 -18.82
N ALA A 20 3.56 0.85 -18.92
CA ALA A 20 4.11 2.02 -19.59
C ALA A 20 5.54 2.28 -19.06
N PRO A 21 6.45 2.87 -19.90
CA PRO A 21 7.82 3.11 -19.48
C PRO A 21 7.83 3.74 -18.10
N ILE A 22 8.70 3.21 -17.22
CA ILE A 22 8.84 3.63 -15.82
C ILE A 22 8.87 5.15 -15.80
N ARG A 23 7.76 5.77 -15.42
CA ARG A 23 7.69 7.23 -15.36
C ARG A 23 8.55 7.66 -14.17
N PRO A 24 9.52 8.56 -14.37
CA PRO A 24 10.23 9.20 -13.25
C PRO A 24 9.27 9.77 -12.18
N THR A 25 8.03 10.05 -12.60
CA THR A 25 6.91 10.45 -11.78
C THR A 25 6.54 9.41 -10.72
N ALA A 26 6.52 8.11 -11.04
CA ALA A 26 6.13 7.05 -10.08
C ALA A 26 7.10 6.95 -8.89
N ASP A 27 8.42 7.00 -9.14
CA ASP A 27 9.43 7.01 -8.07
C ASP A 27 9.34 8.29 -7.23
N LYS A 28 9.02 9.45 -7.85
CA LYS A 28 8.82 10.73 -7.17
C LYS A 28 7.56 10.72 -6.29
N VAL A 29 6.47 10.16 -6.81
CA VAL A 29 5.19 10.04 -6.08
C VAL A 29 5.37 9.13 -4.87
N LYS A 30 6.00 7.95 -5.06
CA LYS A 30 6.31 7.04 -3.96
C LYS A 30 7.20 7.69 -2.88
N GLY A 31 8.27 8.37 -3.28
CA GLY A 31 9.12 9.12 -2.34
C GLY A 31 8.34 10.15 -1.54
N ALA A 32 7.46 10.89 -2.19
CA ALA A 32 6.62 11.88 -1.54
C ALA A 32 5.59 11.26 -0.58
N LEU A 33 4.99 10.12 -0.96
CA LEU A 33 4.08 9.36 -0.10
C LEU A 33 4.77 8.99 1.21
N PHE A 34 5.94 8.35 1.11
CA PHE A 34 6.65 7.92 2.31
C PHE A 34 7.19 9.08 3.15
N ASN A 35 7.58 10.21 2.55
CA ASN A 35 7.93 11.42 3.32
C ASN A 35 6.75 12.04 4.07
N MET A 36 5.51 11.75 3.65
CA MET A 36 4.30 12.15 4.37
C MET A 36 3.92 11.18 5.50
N LEU A 37 4.37 9.92 5.40
CA LEU A 37 4.05 8.82 6.33
C LEU A 37 5.07 8.66 7.47
N GLU A 38 6.27 9.23 7.34
CA GLU A 38 7.34 9.03 8.33
C GLU A 38 6.92 9.45 9.75
N PRO A 39 7.33 8.64 10.77
CA PRO A 39 8.18 7.46 10.71
C PRO A 39 7.42 6.18 10.31
N VAL A 40 8.09 5.29 9.55
CA VAL A 40 7.59 3.96 9.15
C VAL A 40 8.28 2.84 9.94
N GLU A 41 9.41 3.15 10.58
CA GLU A 41 10.17 2.19 11.38
C GLU A 41 9.31 1.60 12.51
N GLY A 42 9.32 0.28 12.62
CA GLY A 42 8.55 -0.44 13.63
C GLY A 42 7.06 -0.58 13.34
N CYS A 43 6.53 0.08 12.30
CA CYS A 43 5.11 0.03 11.96
C CYS A 43 4.68 -1.32 11.38
N SER A 44 3.43 -1.69 11.65
CA SER A 44 2.69 -2.72 10.91
C SER A 44 1.97 -2.08 9.72
N VAL A 45 2.19 -2.61 8.52
CA VAL A 45 1.71 -2.04 7.25
C VAL A 45 0.88 -3.05 6.48
N ALA A 46 -0.24 -2.65 5.89
CA ALA A 46 -0.94 -3.43 4.88
C ALA A 46 -0.94 -2.68 3.55
N ASP A 47 -0.51 -3.36 2.48
CA ASP A 47 -0.43 -2.84 1.11
C ASP A 47 -1.52 -3.51 0.26
N PHE A 48 -2.62 -2.79 0.04
CA PHE A 48 -3.76 -3.25 -0.75
C PHE A 48 -3.59 -2.86 -2.21
N TYR A 49 -3.95 -3.76 -3.11
CA TYR A 49 -3.64 -3.67 -4.54
C TYR A 49 -2.14 -3.63 -4.78
N ALA A 50 -1.40 -4.45 -4.03
CA ALA A 50 0.05 -4.37 -3.91
C ALA A 50 0.81 -4.54 -5.23
N GLY A 51 0.19 -5.11 -6.27
CA GLY A 51 0.83 -5.31 -7.56
C GLY A 51 2.11 -6.13 -7.41
N THR A 52 3.23 -5.57 -7.82
CA THR A 52 4.55 -6.20 -7.68
C THR A 52 5.23 -5.95 -6.34
N GLY A 53 4.51 -5.39 -5.37
CA GLY A 53 4.97 -5.12 -4.01
C GLY A 53 5.71 -3.78 -3.84
N ASN A 54 5.57 -2.86 -4.79
CA ASN A 54 6.39 -1.63 -4.84
C ASN A 54 6.27 -0.75 -3.58
N LEU A 55 5.07 -0.59 -3.01
CA LEU A 55 4.88 0.22 -1.80
C LEU A 55 5.27 -0.55 -0.54
N GLY A 56 4.81 -1.78 -0.37
CA GLY A 56 5.16 -2.60 0.79
C GLY A 56 6.66 -2.90 0.89
N ILE A 57 7.36 -3.13 -0.24
CA ILE A 57 8.83 -3.29 -0.26
C ILE A 57 9.53 -2.00 0.17
N GLU A 58 9.04 -0.83 -0.24
CA GLU A 58 9.56 0.46 0.25
C GLU A 58 9.35 0.60 1.75
N ALA A 59 8.18 0.19 2.30
CA ALA A 59 7.92 0.19 3.74
C ALA A 59 8.90 -0.72 4.48
N ILE A 60 9.14 -1.95 4.01
CA ILE A 60 10.15 -2.86 4.57
C ILE A 60 11.54 -2.22 4.55
N SER A 61 11.91 -1.61 3.43
CA SER A 61 13.21 -0.94 3.30
C SER A 61 13.40 0.19 4.32
N ARG A 62 12.31 0.86 4.71
CA ARG A 62 12.29 1.92 5.73
C ARG A 62 12.11 1.42 7.15
N GLY A 63 12.14 0.11 7.38
CA GLY A 63 12.13 -0.49 8.72
C GLY A 63 10.76 -0.88 9.26
N ALA A 64 9.71 -1.00 8.44
CA ALA A 64 8.44 -1.58 8.87
C ALA A 64 8.67 -2.96 9.51
N ALA A 65 8.03 -3.21 10.65
CA ALA A 65 8.20 -4.47 11.40
C ALA A 65 7.38 -5.61 10.80
N GLU A 66 6.20 -5.30 10.27
CA GLU A 66 5.31 -6.25 9.60
C GLU A 66 4.74 -5.62 8.33
N VAL A 67 4.74 -6.38 7.23
CA VAL A 67 4.07 -5.96 5.98
C VAL A 67 3.20 -7.09 5.45
N VAL A 68 1.91 -6.80 5.27
CA VAL A 68 0.94 -7.67 4.63
C VAL A 68 0.64 -7.14 3.24
N PHE A 69 0.91 -7.94 2.23
CA PHE A 69 0.60 -7.64 0.82
C PHE A 69 -0.71 -8.30 0.43
N VAL A 70 -1.62 -7.55 -0.18
CA VAL A 70 -2.89 -8.07 -0.72
C VAL A 70 -2.93 -7.83 -2.21
N GLU A 71 -2.91 -8.91 -2.97
CA GLU A 71 -2.94 -8.89 -4.43
C GLU A 71 -3.64 -10.16 -4.95
N LYS A 72 -4.42 -10.07 -6.03
CA LYS A 72 -5.12 -11.22 -6.60
C LYS A 72 -4.57 -11.70 -7.94
N ALA A 73 -3.85 -10.85 -8.65
CA ALA A 73 -3.37 -11.15 -10.01
C ALA A 73 -2.15 -12.08 -9.97
N PRO A 74 -2.21 -13.28 -10.59
CA PRO A 74 -1.13 -14.26 -10.52
C PRO A 74 0.21 -13.74 -11.07
N GLU A 75 0.19 -12.95 -12.15
CA GLU A 75 1.42 -12.36 -12.71
C GLU A 75 2.09 -11.39 -11.72
N SER A 76 1.28 -10.56 -11.04
CA SER A 76 1.76 -9.63 -10.03
C SER A 76 2.33 -10.36 -8.83
N LEU A 77 1.64 -11.38 -8.34
CA LEU A 77 2.09 -12.22 -7.23
C LEU A 77 3.43 -12.91 -7.52
N LYS A 78 3.60 -13.44 -8.74
CA LYS A 78 4.87 -14.04 -9.16
C LYS A 78 6.01 -13.03 -9.14
N LEU A 79 5.79 -11.83 -9.69
CA LEU A 79 6.80 -10.77 -9.70
C LEU A 79 7.09 -10.25 -8.29
N MET A 80 6.09 -10.18 -7.42
CA MET A 80 6.25 -9.79 -6.01
C MET A 80 7.14 -10.80 -5.28
N ASP A 81 6.89 -12.11 -5.41
CA ASP A 81 7.74 -13.15 -4.83
C ASP A 81 9.18 -13.06 -5.33
N GLU A 82 9.38 -12.88 -6.65
CA GLU A 82 10.70 -12.68 -7.24
C GLU A 82 11.39 -11.43 -6.69
N ASN A 83 10.67 -10.33 -6.49
CA ASN A 83 11.20 -9.09 -5.92
C ASN A 83 11.64 -9.28 -4.47
N LEU A 84 10.80 -9.90 -3.65
CA LEU A 84 11.10 -10.15 -2.24
C LEU A 84 12.32 -11.08 -2.11
N ARG A 85 12.32 -12.22 -2.79
CA ARG A 85 13.47 -13.17 -2.78
C ARG A 85 14.75 -12.54 -3.32
N GLY A 86 14.64 -11.71 -4.36
CA GLY A 86 15.78 -10.95 -4.92
C GLY A 86 16.41 -9.98 -3.91
N LEU A 87 15.67 -9.58 -2.89
CA LEU A 87 16.15 -8.75 -1.77
C LEU A 87 16.60 -9.58 -0.55
N GLY A 88 16.58 -10.93 -0.65
CA GLY A 88 16.93 -11.83 0.45
C GLY A 88 15.81 -11.98 1.49
N MET A 89 14.57 -11.67 1.12
CA MET A 89 13.39 -11.81 1.96
C MET A 89 12.61 -13.08 1.60
N ASP A 90 12.11 -13.78 2.61
CA ASP A 90 11.28 -14.97 2.43
C ASP A 90 9.88 -14.71 3.01
N PRO A 91 8.86 -14.49 2.14
CA PRO A 91 7.49 -14.24 2.59
C PRO A 91 6.81 -15.48 3.23
N GLY A 92 7.39 -16.66 3.07
CA GLY A 92 6.91 -17.88 3.72
C GLY A 92 7.51 -18.16 5.08
N ARG A 93 8.49 -17.37 5.53
CA ARG A 93 9.18 -17.59 6.80
C ARG A 93 8.29 -17.25 8.00
N PRO A 94 7.97 -18.21 8.88
CA PRO A 94 7.24 -17.92 10.11
C PRO A 94 7.96 -16.85 10.95
N GLY A 95 7.21 -15.84 11.39
CA GLY A 95 7.78 -14.72 12.17
C GLY A 95 8.66 -13.76 11.38
N GLY A 96 8.73 -13.89 10.05
CA GLY A 96 9.54 -13.05 9.17
C GLY A 96 8.96 -11.64 8.90
N GLY A 97 7.80 -11.31 9.45
CA GLY A 97 7.18 -9.99 9.30
C GLY A 97 6.61 -9.72 7.90
N ILE A 98 6.60 -10.71 7.00
CA ILE A 98 6.09 -10.57 5.62
C ILE A 98 5.03 -11.63 5.36
N ARG A 99 3.85 -11.18 4.92
CA ARG A 99 2.74 -12.07 4.53
C ARG A 99 2.16 -11.64 3.20
N ILE A 100 1.94 -12.59 2.29
CA ILE A 100 1.20 -12.36 1.05
C ILE A 100 -0.18 -13.02 1.17
N ILE A 101 -1.23 -12.27 0.85
CA ILE A 101 -2.62 -12.73 0.84
C ILE A 101 -3.11 -12.66 -0.62
N PRO A 102 -3.16 -13.82 -1.35
CA PRO A 102 -3.43 -13.86 -2.78
C PRO A 102 -4.95 -13.86 -3.08
N ILE A 103 -5.70 -12.88 -2.55
CA ILE A 103 -7.15 -12.78 -2.70
C ILE A 103 -7.59 -11.34 -3.01
N GLU A 104 -8.87 -11.18 -3.31
CA GLU A 104 -9.47 -9.86 -3.49
C GLU A 104 -9.43 -9.03 -2.20
N VAL A 105 -9.27 -7.71 -2.37
CA VAL A 105 -9.16 -6.75 -1.25
C VAL A 105 -10.33 -6.85 -0.29
N ALA A 106 -11.57 -6.96 -0.76
CA ALA A 106 -12.74 -7.07 0.11
C ALA A 106 -12.68 -8.32 1.01
N LYS A 107 -12.25 -9.47 0.46
CA LYS A 107 -12.06 -10.71 1.22
C LYS A 107 -10.91 -10.59 2.21
N ALA A 108 -9.84 -9.88 1.84
CA ALA A 108 -8.70 -9.65 2.71
C ALA A 108 -9.07 -8.76 3.91
N PHE A 109 -9.87 -7.71 3.72
CA PHE A 109 -10.40 -6.88 4.81
C PHE A 109 -11.17 -7.72 5.82
N TYR A 110 -12.10 -8.56 5.35
CA TYR A 110 -12.85 -9.49 6.19
C TYR A 110 -11.92 -10.45 6.95
N LEU A 111 -11.00 -11.11 6.25
CA LEU A 111 -10.05 -12.06 6.84
C LEU A 111 -9.21 -11.42 7.95
N LEU A 112 -8.58 -10.26 7.65
CA LEU A 112 -7.73 -9.54 8.60
C LEU A 112 -8.51 -9.05 9.82
N HIS A 113 -9.76 -8.62 9.62
CA HIS A 113 -10.65 -8.25 10.70
C HIS A 113 -11.00 -9.45 11.60
N GLN A 114 -11.33 -10.62 11.02
CA GLN A 114 -11.61 -11.85 11.79
C GLN A 114 -10.38 -12.32 12.57
N GLU A 115 -9.18 -12.11 12.05
CA GLU A 115 -7.91 -12.39 12.74
C GLU A 115 -7.57 -11.36 13.85
N GLY A 116 -8.38 -10.32 14.04
CA GLY A 116 -8.11 -9.23 14.98
C GLY A 116 -6.91 -8.36 14.60
N LYS A 117 -6.46 -8.45 13.34
CA LYS A 117 -5.32 -7.66 12.86
C LYS A 117 -5.67 -6.19 12.75
N LYS A 118 -4.74 -5.35 13.23
CA LYS A 118 -4.78 -3.88 13.05
C LYS A 118 -3.41 -3.36 12.66
N PHE A 119 -3.41 -2.35 11.82
CA PHE A 119 -2.20 -1.79 11.22
C PHE A 119 -2.00 -0.33 11.60
N ASP A 120 -0.74 0.08 11.69
CA ASP A 120 -0.35 1.49 11.85
C ASP A 120 -0.55 2.25 10.54
N ILE A 121 -0.30 1.57 9.40
CA ILE A 121 -0.40 2.17 8.06
C ILE A 121 -1.15 1.23 7.13
N LEU A 122 -2.18 1.75 6.45
CA LEU A 122 -2.81 1.11 5.31
C LEU A 122 -2.43 1.87 4.05
N LEU A 123 -1.88 1.17 3.06
CA LEU A 123 -1.55 1.70 1.74
C LEU A 123 -2.53 1.15 0.71
N ALA A 124 -2.94 1.96 -0.25
CA ALA A 124 -3.73 1.51 -1.39
C ALA A 124 -3.36 2.29 -2.65
N ASP A 125 -3.05 1.55 -3.73
CA ASP A 125 -2.88 2.07 -5.10
C ASP A 125 -3.85 1.32 -6.03
N PRO A 126 -5.16 1.58 -5.91
CA PRO A 126 -6.16 0.86 -6.67
C PRO A 126 -6.13 1.22 -8.15
N PRO A 127 -6.60 0.33 -9.05
CA PRO A 127 -6.82 0.68 -10.45
C PRO A 127 -7.80 1.86 -10.54
N TYR A 128 -7.62 2.73 -11.53
CA TYR A 128 -8.49 3.90 -11.77
C TYR A 128 -9.87 3.48 -12.32
N GLU A 129 -10.58 2.68 -11.54
CA GLU A 129 -11.94 2.24 -11.83
C GLU A 129 -12.95 3.07 -11.03
N THR A 130 -14.07 3.41 -11.64
CA THR A 130 -15.17 4.13 -10.97
C THR A 130 -15.64 3.37 -9.72
N GLY A 131 -15.75 4.06 -8.59
CA GLY A 131 -16.29 3.54 -7.35
C GLY A 131 -15.35 2.69 -6.50
N VAL A 132 -14.06 2.53 -6.87
CA VAL A 132 -13.07 1.78 -6.04
C VAL A 132 -12.89 2.45 -4.69
N LEU A 133 -12.79 3.76 -4.66
CA LEU A 133 -12.60 4.51 -3.42
C LEU A 133 -13.81 4.42 -2.50
N LYS A 134 -15.02 4.46 -3.05
CA LYS A 134 -16.26 4.24 -2.29
C LYS A 134 -16.29 2.83 -1.69
N ARG A 135 -15.82 1.84 -2.44
CA ARG A 135 -15.68 0.46 -1.92
C ARG A 135 -14.69 0.39 -0.76
N LEU A 136 -13.50 1.01 -0.89
CA LEU A 136 -12.51 1.06 0.19
C LEU A 136 -13.04 1.76 1.45
N GLN A 137 -13.75 2.86 1.28
CA GLN A 137 -14.43 3.57 2.35
C GLN A 137 -15.40 2.65 3.11
N ASN A 138 -16.28 1.97 2.37
CA ASN A 138 -17.23 1.03 2.97
C ASN A 138 -16.54 -0.11 3.72
N LEU A 139 -15.43 -0.64 3.17
CA LEU A 139 -14.64 -1.69 3.80
C LEU A 139 -13.99 -1.21 5.10
N LEU A 140 -13.47 0.01 5.15
CA LEU A 140 -12.88 0.59 6.36
C LEU A 140 -13.91 0.82 7.48
N VAL A 141 -15.17 1.15 7.11
CA VAL A 141 -16.29 1.25 8.07
C VAL A 141 -16.68 -0.14 8.57
N GLN A 142 -16.85 -1.09 7.65
CA GLN A 142 -17.36 -2.42 7.97
C GLN A 142 -16.32 -3.27 8.72
N TYR A 143 -15.05 -3.12 8.38
CA TYR A 143 -13.92 -3.90 8.92
C TYR A 143 -12.82 -2.94 9.40
N PRO A 144 -12.92 -2.38 10.62
CA PRO A 144 -11.98 -1.38 11.12
C PRO A 144 -10.64 -2.03 11.50
N ILE A 145 -9.73 -2.17 10.51
CA ILE A 145 -8.39 -2.75 10.65
C ILE A 145 -7.28 -1.70 10.77
N LEU A 146 -7.62 -0.41 10.87
CA LEU A 146 -6.67 0.66 11.14
C LEU A 146 -6.63 0.92 12.66
N LYS A 147 -5.42 1.00 13.23
CA LYS A 147 -5.24 1.36 14.65
C LYS A 147 -5.69 2.80 14.91
N GLU A 148 -6.00 3.12 16.16
CA GLU A 148 -6.12 4.50 16.62
C GLU A 148 -4.79 5.23 16.38
N GLY A 149 -4.86 6.45 15.87
CA GLY A 149 -3.69 7.20 15.40
C GLY A 149 -3.08 6.72 14.09
N GLY A 150 -3.55 5.61 13.53
CA GLY A 150 -3.05 5.04 12.28
C GLY A 150 -3.40 5.87 11.05
N ILE A 151 -2.67 5.66 9.97
CA ILE A 151 -2.82 6.40 8.70
C ILE A 151 -3.29 5.46 7.59
N PHE A 152 -4.36 5.85 6.90
CA PHE A 152 -4.72 5.30 5.60
C PHE A 152 -4.24 6.24 4.50
N ALA A 153 -3.38 5.75 3.62
CA ALA A 153 -2.83 6.49 2.49
C ALA A 153 -3.28 5.86 1.17
N VAL A 154 -3.88 6.66 0.31
CA VAL A 154 -4.41 6.20 -0.97
C VAL A 154 -3.93 7.07 -2.13
N GLU A 155 -3.48 6.40 -3.20
CA GLU A 155 -3.28 7.00 -4.51
C GLU A 155 -4.57 6.89 -5.32
N HIS A 156 -5.03 7.99 -5.92
CA HIS A 156 -6.27 8.00 -6.68
C HIS A 156 -6.29 9.06 -7.78
N SER A 157 -7.26 8.94 -8.69
CA SER A 157 -7.46 9.93 -9.74
C SER A 157 -8.02 11.23 -9.19
N ARG A 158 -7.59 12.34 -9.77
CA ARG A 158 -8.18 13.65 -9.51
C ARG A 158 -9.67 13.76 -9.88
N LYS A 159 -10.17 12.82 -10.68
CA LYS A 159 -11.59 12.76 -11.07
C LYS A 159 -12.48 12.14 -9.98
N ASP A 160 -11.88 11.49 -9.01
CA ASP A 160 -12.57 10.85 -7.88
C ASP A 160 -12.83 11.88 -6.76
N THR A 161 -13.65 12.90 -7.05
CA THR A 161 -13.94 14.02 -6.13
C THR A 161 -14.89 13.65 -4.98
N GLU A 162 -15.55 12.49 -5.04
CA GLU A 162 -16.53 12.07 -4.03
C GLU A 162 -15.92 11.61 -2.70
N LEU A 163 -14.60 11.56 -2.59
CA LEU A 163 -13.88 11.05 -1.42
C LEU A 163 -13.94 11.94 -0.18
N GLU A 164 -13.99 13.24 -0.37
CA GLU A 164 -13.69 14.17 0.72
C GLU A 164 -14.82 14.29 1.75
N ALA A 165 -16.07 14.07 1.34
CA ALA A 165 -17.22 14.37 2.18
C ALA A 165 -17.70 13.20 3.07
N ALA A 166 -17.25 11.97 2.84
CA ALA A 166 -17.85 10.78 3.46
C ALA A 166 -16.84 9.72 3.95
N PHE A 167 -15.53 10.05 4.04
CA PHE A 167 -14.54 9.09 4.54
C PHE A 167 -14.69 8.92 6.07
N PRO A 168 -14.54 7.68 6.63
CA PRO A 168 -14.74 7.45 8.07
C PRO A 168 -13.67 8.12 8.93
N TYR A 169 -12.59 8.60 8.31
CA TYR A 169 -11.48 9.27 8.99
C TYR A 169 -11.24 10.64 8.38
N PRO A 170 -10.86 11.65 9.18
CA PRO A 170 -10.51 12.97 8.67
C PRO A 170 -9.29 12.92 7.74
N MET A 171 -9.36 13.66 6.65
CA MET A 171 -8.21 13.91 5.77
C MET A 171 -7.22 14.82 6.49
N VAL A 172 -5.97 14.36 6.62
CA VAL A 172 -4.89 15.11 7.28
C VAL A 172 -3.90 15.72 6.30
N ARG A 173 -3.78 15.14 5.11
CA ARG A 173 -2.86 15.65 4.09
C ARG A 173 -3.29 15.19 2.69
N GLN A 174 -3.11 16.08 1.71
CA GLN A 174 -3.27 15.75 0.30
C GLN A 174 -2.16 16.41 -0.52
N LYS A 175 -1.64 15.71 -1.53
CA LYS A 175 -0.70 16.25 -2.52
C LYS A 175 -1.07 15.81 -3.92
N LYS A 176 -0.92 16.73 -4.89
CA LYS A 176 -1.21 16.52 -6.30
C LYS A 176 0.05 16.29 -7.12
N TYR A 177 -0.01 15.29 -8.00
CA TYR A 177 1.03 14.95 -8.97
C TYR A 177 0.39 14.68 -10.35
N GLY A 178 0.29 15.73 -11.17
CA GLY A 178 -0.45 15.65 -12.44
C GLY A 178 -1.93 15.34 -12.23
N ASP A 179 -2.38 14.21 -12.75
CA ASP A 179 -3.76 13.72 -12.59
C ASP A 179 -3.95 12.78 -11.39
N THR A 180 -2.87 12.54 -10.63
CA THR A 180 -2.86 11.70 -9.43
C THR A 180 -2.94 12.56 -8.17
N LEU A 181 -3.74 12.12 -7.21
CA LEU A 181 -3.76 12.62 -5.84
C LEU A 181 -3.24 11.55 -4.88
N LEU A 182 -2.40 11.97 -3.94
CA LEU A 182 -2.04 11.23 -2.75
C LEU A 182 -2.80 11.82 -1.57
N THR A 183 -3.68 11.05 -0.97
CA THR A 183 -4.49 11.50 0.16
C THR A 183 -4.25 10.62 1.39
N LEU A 184 -4.02 11.27 2.53
CA LEU A 184 -3.83 10.63 3.83
C LEU A 184 -5.01 10.95 4.74
N PHE A 185 -5.58 9.91 5.32
CA PHE A 185 -6.62 9.96 6.34
C PHE A 185 -6.06 9.39 7.65
N LYS A 186 -6.43 9.95 8.78
CA LYS A 186 -5.97 9.50 10.09
C LYS A 186 -7.15 9.02 10.92
N ASN A 187 -7.04 7.83 11.49
CA ASN A 187 -7.96 7.35 12.51
C ASN A 187 -7.65 8.09 13.82
N GLY A 188 -8.58 8.95 14.23
CA GLY A 188 -8.42 9.88 15.36
C GLY A 188 -8.27 9.22 16.70
#